data_f7c20d9415d4ba9f61d7f6903648202e
#
_entry.id   f7c20d9415d4ba9f61d7f6903648202e
#
_cell.length_a   1.000
_cell.length_b   1.000
_cell.length_c   1.000
_cell.angle_alpha   90.00
_cell.angle_beta   90.00
_cell.angle_gamma   90.00
#
_symmetry.space_group_name_H-M   'P 1'
#
loop_
_entity.id
_entity.type
_entity.pdbx_description
1 polymer ?
#
loop_
_entity_poly.entity_id
_entity_poly.type
_entity_poly.pdbx_seq_one_letter_code
_entity_poly.pdbx_strand_id
1 'polypeptide(L)'
;SVFISYAVFYLTRKNFSAAMPAMLTQTSLTAEDFAIMSSIFYILYGAMKFVGGMLVDKINPKAMTGPVLIGVGIVNILFGFSDSVAAFYVLYSLNAILQGTSFPPMAKIMASWFSKNERGRWWAIVEAAHNIGGSLAPLLTSFAIAFSGSWKMGFYVPGAISLLMGIVALFTIKDRPGTLGLPNVGQWRNDPTELAQVKASPVNLSFWQIFVKYILTNPLVWIIIIGDMSVYIARTILNDWPQIYYSQVHGWSLIKANSIISWFEAGGLAGGLLAGYLSDFMFKSNRWMTGLIFALALCICIVLVPLVQDTSYTLTAILFTIMGFALYGPHMLFAVGCLDVTHKDAAGSITGFRGLFSYVGAAMAGVPVIMVKNSWAWSGVYIYALIAILLTTLSLALLSRLHRL
;
A
#
# COMPACT_ATOMS: atom_id res chain seq x y z
N SER A 1 10.82 14.57 -8.04
CA SER A 1 11.65 13.37 -7.69
C SER A 1 10.94 12.47 -6.67
N VAL A 2 10.42 12.96 -5.52
CA VAL A 2 9.75 12.12 -4.48
C VAL A 2 8.59 11.30 -5.07
N PHE A 3 7.69 11.92 -5.84
CA PHE A 3 6.59 11.25 -6.52
C PHE A 3 7.06 10.08 -7.40
N ILE A 4 8.04 10.31 -8.27
CA ILE A 4 8.58 9.28 -9.17
C ILE A 4 9.27 8.18 -8.35
N SER A 5 10.05 8.55 -7.32
CA SER A 5 10.69 7.58 -6.42
C SER A 5 9.66 6.65 -5.77
N TYR A 6 8.53 7.20 -5.34
CA TYR A 6 7.47 6.40 -4.72
C TYR A 6 6.78 5.46 -5.71
N ALA A 7 6.51 5.92 -6.94
CA ALA A 7 6.00 5.06 -8.01
C ALA A 7 6.97 3.92 -8.34
N VAL A 8 8.29 4.20 -8.41
CA VAL A 8 9.32 3.20 -8.70
C VAL A 8 9.42 2.13 -7.61
N PHE A 9 9.22 2.47 -6.32
CA PHE A 9 9.12 1.44 -5.28
C PHE A 9 7.99 0.45 -5.55
N TYR A 10 6.87 0.89 -6.15
CA TYR A 10 5.79 -0.01 -6.51
C TYR A 10 6.12 -0.91 -7.71
N LEU A 11 6.96 -0.44 -8.65
CA LEU A 11 7.44 -1.29 -9.75
C LEU A 11 8.20 -2.50 -9.23
N THR A 12 9.04 -2.33 -8.22
CA THR A 12 9.87 -3.40 -7.61
C THR A 12 9.17 -4.16 -6.47
N ARG A 13 7.94 -3.80 -6.14
CA ARG A 13 7.10 -4.51 -5.16
C ARG A 13 6.08 -5.41 -5.83
N LYS A 14 5.39 -4.89 -6.85
CA LYS A 14 4.30 -5.57 -7.54
C LYS A 14 4.76 -6.47 -8.69
N ASN A 15 6.03 -6.35 -9.10
CA ASN A 15 6.60 -7.23 -10.11
C ASN A 15 6.61 -8.71 -9.67
N PHE A 16 6.74 -8.99 -8.37
CA PHE A 16 6.73 -10.36 -7.85
C PHE A 16 5.39 -11.05 -8.13
N SER A 17 4.26 -10.46 -7.70
CA SER A 17 2.94 -11.03 -7.98
C SER A 17 2.63 -11.08 -9.48
N ALA A 18 3.08 -10.09 -10.25
CA ALA A 18 2.91 -10.05 -11.70
C ALA A 18 3.73 -11.13 -12.43
N ALA A 19 4.89 -11.49 -11.94
CA ALA A 19 5.75 -12.54 -12.51
C ALA A 19 5.33 -13.95 -12.07
N MET A 20 4.54 -14.11 -11.01
CA MET A 20 4.15 -15.42 -10.45
C MET A 20 3.69 -16.44 -11.50
N PRO A 21 2.76 -16.13 -12.43
CA PRO A 21 2.31 -17.14 -13.41
C PRO A 21 3.45 -17.67 -14.28
N ALA A 22 4.40 -16.83 -14.69
CA ALA A 22 5.56 -17.22 -15.47
C ALA A 22 6.58 -18.00 -14.62
N MET A 23 6.81 -17.60 -13.39
CA MET A 23 7.72 -18.29 -12.47
C MET A 23 7.24 -19.71 -12.16
N LEU A 24 5.93 -19.91 -11.93
CA LEU A 24 5.35 -21.23 -11.69
C LEU A 24 5.58 -22.22 -12.84
N THR A 25 5.77 -21.73 -14.06
CA THR A 25 6.04 -22.57 -15.24
C THR A 25 7.52 -22.73 -15.54
N GLN A 26 8.37 -21.81 -15.09
CA GLN A 26 9.79 -21.75 -15.46
C GLN A 26 10.75 -22.03 -14.31
N THR A 27 10.26 -22.20 -13.08
CA THR A 27 11.06 -22.50 -11.89
C THR A 27 10.48 -23.68 -11.12
N SER A 28 11.19 -24.13 -10.07
CA SER A 28 10.71 -25.16 -9.15
C SER A 28 9.81 -24.62 -8.04
N LEU A 29 9.46 -23.32 -8.05
CA LEU A 29 8.61 -22.72 -7.05
C LEU A 29 7.16 -23.19 -7.20
N THR A 30 6.51 -23.40 -6.06
CA THR A 30 5.10 -23.77 -5.95
C THR A 30 4.24 -22.57 -5.57
N ALA A 31 2.91 -22.69 -5.66
CA ALA A 31 2.00 -21.65 -5.18
C ALA A 31 2.10 -21.46 -3.65
N GLU A 32 2.46 -22.51 -2.92
CA GLU A 32 2.74 -22.48 -1.48
C GLU A 32 3.97 -21.62 -1.17
N ASP A 33 5.06 -21.76 -1.93
CA ASP A 33 6.25 -20.92 -1.78
C ASP A 33 5.91 -19.44 -1.97
N PHE A 34 5.13 -19.09 -3.00
CA PHE A 34 4.66 -17.72 -3.21
C PHE A 34 3.83 -17.21 -2.04
N ALA A 35 2.94 -18.03 -1.50
CA ALA A 35 2.11 -17.66 -0.35
C ALA A 35 2.97 -17.37 0.88
N ILE A 36 3.95 -18.24 1.18
CA ILE A 36 4.86 -18.08 2.31
C ILE A 36 5.73 -16.83 2.12
N MET A 37 6.34 -16.67 0.94
CA MET A 37 7.16 -15.50 0.62
C MET A 37 6.38 -14.20 0.74
N SER A 38 5.12 -14.16 0.27
CA SER A 38 4.25 -13.00 0.39
C SER A 38 3.92 -12.68 1.85
N SER A 39 3.60 -13.69 2.67
CA SER A 39 3.35 -13.49 4.10
C SER A 39 4.58 -12.95 4.82
N ILE A 40 5.76 -13.51 4.58
CA ILE A 40 7.04 -13.05 5.15
C ILE A 40 7.31 -11.60 4.71
N PHE A 41 7.12 -11.31 3.42
CA PHE A 41 7.31 -9.96 2.88
C PHE A 41 6.48 -8.93 3.63
N TYR A 42 5.17 -9.15 3.77
CA TYR A 42 4.30 -8.17 4.42
C TYR A 42 4.58 -8.01 5.91
N ILE A 43 4.93 -9.09 6.63
CA ILE A 43 5.33 -9.02 8.04
C ILE A 43 6.62 -8.17 8.18
N LEU A 44 7.67 -8.50 7.42
CA LEU A 44 8.94 -7.78 7.46
C LEU A 44 8.77 -6.32 7.02
N TYR A 45 7.99 -6.08 5.96
CA TYR A 45 7.69 -4.74 5.50
C TYR A 45 6.99 -3.90 6.58
N GLY A 46 5.97 -4.45 7.24
CA GLY A 46 5.25 -3.78 8.32
C GLY A 46 6.14 -3.45 9.51
N ALA A 47 6.96 -4.41 9.95
CA ALA A 47 7.93 -4.22 11.01
C ALA A 47 8.96 -3.12 10.66
N MET A 48 9.51 -3.19 9.43
CA MET A 48 10.51 -2.22 8.98
C MET A 48 9.92 -0.84 8.68
N LYS A 49 8.64 -0.73 8.35
CA LYS A 49 7.95 0.55 8.26
C LYS A 49 7.88 1.27 9.60
N PHE A 50 7.64 0.52 10.67
CA PHE A 50 7.68 1.05 12.05
C PHE A 50 9.11 1.46 12.46
N VAL A 51 10.09 0.59 12.23
CA VAL A 51 11.52 0.88 12.48
C VAL A 51 12.00 2.07 11.66
N GLY A 52 11.65 2.12 10.37
CA GLY A 52 11.98 3.23 9.48
C GLY A 52 11.42 4.57 9.93
N GLY A 53 10.22 4.56 10.53
CA GLY A 53 9.64 5.74 11.18
C GLY A 53 10.48 6.27 12.33
N MET A 54 11.04 5.38 13.17
CA MET A 54 11.95 5.78 14.25
C MET A 54 13.33 6.23 13.72
N LEU A 55 13.83 5.57 12.69
CA LEU A 55 15.14 5.90 12.09
C LEU A 55 15.14 7.26 11.41
N VAL A 56 14.05 7.61 10.74
CA VAL A 56 13.95 8.88 9.98
C VAL A 56 14.06 10.12 10.88
N ASP A 57 13.76 9.99 12.17
CA ASP A 57 13.93 11.09 13.12
C ASP A 57 15.40 11.37 13.45
N LYS A 58 16.25 10.36 13.33
CA LYS A 58 17.68 10.41 13.62
C LYS A 58 18.56 10.55 12.38
N ILE A 59 18.09 10.08 11.22
CA ILE A 59 18.84 10.05 9.97
C ILE A 59 18.26 11.06 8.99
N ASN A 60 19.12 11.64 8.14
CA ASN A 60 18.68 12.54 7.09
C ASN A 60 17.80 11.78 6.08
N PRO A 61 16.55 12.21 5.81
CA PRO A 61 15.63 11.53 4.90
C PRO A 61 16.18 11.36 3.48
N LYS A 62 16.98 12.31 3.00
CA LYS A 62 17.67 12.21 1.71
C LYS A 62 18.63 11.02 1.69
N ALA A 63 19.38 10.81 2.78
CA ALA A 63 20.35 9.72 2.89
C ALA A 63 19.68 8.33 2.99
N MET A 64 18.37 8.26 3.22
CA MET A 64 17.61 7.01 3.20
C MET A 64 17.01 6.71 1.83
N THR A 65 16.35 7.67 1.17
CA THR A 65 15.54 7.42 -0.03
C THR A 65 16.35 6.88 -1.22
N GLY A 66 17.45 7.55 -1.56
CA GLY A 66 18.31 7.15 -2.68
C GLY A 66 18.98 5.78 -2.48
N PRO A 67 19.72 5.56 -1.37
CA PRO A 67 20.34 4.28 -1.08
C PRO A 67 19.34 3.11 -0.99
N VAL A 68 18.13 3.32 -0.43
CA VAL A 68 17.11 2.28 -0.37
C VAL A 68 16.62 1.89 -1.77
N LEU A 69 16.40 2.87 -2.68
CA LEU A 69 16.06 2.57 -4.08
C LEU A 69 17.16 1.80 -4.80
N ILE A 70 18.43 2.17 -4.60
CA ILE A 70 19.58 1.45 -5.15
C ILE A 70 19.61 0.02 -4.61
N GLY A 71 19.48 -0.16 -3.29
CA GLY A 71 19.48 -1.47 -2.65
C GLY A 71 18.34 -2.36 -3.15
N VAL A 72 17.13 -1.82 -3.25
CA VAL A 72 15.97 -2.52 -3.82
C VAL A 72 16.22 -2.91 -5.28
N GLY A 73 16.82 -2.03 -6.08
CA GLY A 73 17.19 -2.32 -7.48
C GLY A 73 18.18 -3.47 -7.57
N ILE A 74 19.25 -3.44 -6.77
CA ILE A 74 20.26 -4.51 -6.70
C ILE A 74 19.62 -5.84 -6.29
N VAL A 75 18.80 -5.84 -5.22
CA VAL A 75 18.14 -7.05 -4.73
C VAL A 75 17.20 -7.65 -5.78
N ASN A 76 16.45 -6.82 -6.53
CA ASN A 76 15.62 -7.30 -7.63
C ASN A 76 16.47 -7.93 -8.76
N ILE A 77 17.58 -7.30 -9.13
CA ILE A 77 18.48 -7.86 -10.15
C ILE A 77 19.07 -9.20 -9.68
N LEU A 78 19.55 -9.28 -8.44
CA LEU A 78 20.05 -10.51 -7.84
C LEU A 78 18.98 -11.61 -7.77
N PHE A 79 17.72 -11.22 -7.49
CA PHE A 79 16.60 -12.15 -7.51
C PHE A 79 16.41 -12.80 -8.89
N GLY A 80 16.52 -12.01 -9.97
CA GLY A 80 16.48 -12.52 -11.35
C GLY A 80 17.67 -13.42 -11.74
N PHE A 81 18.83 -13.28 -11.09
CA PHE A 81 19.98 -14.16 -11.27
C PHE A 81 19.90 -15.46 -10.46
N SER A 82 18.98 -15.52 -9.50
CA SER A 82 18.87 -16.67 -8.62
C SER A 82 18.11 -17.83 -9.26
N ASP A 83 18.54 -19.06 -8.94
CA ASP A 83 17.89 -20.29 -9.38
C ASP A 83 17.56 -21.22 -8.18
N SER A 84 17.89 -20.84 -6.94
CA SER A 84 17.62 -21.64 -5.74
C SER A 84 16.45 -21.10 -4.93
N VAL A 85 15.58 -21.98 -4.43
CA VAL A 85 14.43 -21.64 -3.58
C VAL A 85 14.87 -20.85 -2.36
N ALA A 86 15.96 -21.26 -1.69
CA ALA A 86 16.48 -20.55 -0.51
C ALA A 86 16.90 -19.11 -0.84
N ALA A 87 17.56 -18.89 -2.00
CA ALA A 87 17.95 -17.55 -2.42
C ALA A 87 16.73 -16.67 -2.73
N PHE A 88 15.66 -17.22 -3.31
CA PHE A 88 14.40 -16.48 -3.50
C PHE A 88 13.83 -15.99 -2.17
N TYR A 89 13.74 -16.85 -1.16
CA TYR A 89 13.28 -16.47 0.18
C TYR A 89 14.13 -15.37 0.80
N VAL A 90 15.45 -15.52 0.76
CA VAL A 90 16.37 -14.53 1.36
C VAL A 90 16.29 -13.19 0.63
N LEU A 91 16.37 -13.18 -0.70
CA LEU A 91 16.37 -11.95 -1.48
C LEU A 91 15.01 -11.23 -1.41
N TYR A 92 13.89 -11.97 -1.41
CA TYR A 92 12.58 -11.36 -1.27
C TYR A 92 12.34 -10.79 0.13
N SER A 93 12.85 -11.46 1.16
CA SER A 93 12.85 -10.94 2.54
C SER A 93 13.71 -9.67 2.67
N LEU A 94 14.88 -9.64 2.03
CA LEU A 94 15.73 -8.45 2.00
C LEU A 94 15.06 -7.28 1.25
N ASN A 95 14.36 -7.57 0.14
CA ASN A 95 13.53 -6.59 -0.55
C ASN A 95 12.46 -5.99 0.38
N ALA A 96 11.78 -6.83 1.18
CA ALA A 96 10.78 -6.38 2.15
C ALA A 96 11.37 -5.44 3.21
N ILE A 97 12.54 -5.79 3.76
CA ILE A 97 13.27 -5.00 4.76
C ILE A 97 13.60 -3.62 4.19
N LEU A 98 14.19 -3.56 3.01
CA LEU A 98 14.53 -2.30 2.36
C LEU A 98 13.28 -1.47 2.03
N GLN A 99 12.27 -2.08 1.42
CA GLN A 99 11.05 -1.39 1.04
C GLN A 99 10.23 -0.89 2.22
N GLY A 100 10.26 -1.58 3.37
CA GLY A 100 9.58 -1.13 4.58
C GLY A 100 10.10 0.23 5.06
N THR A 101 11.36 0.53 4.85
CA THR A 101 11.97 1.81 5.24
C THR A 101 11.74 2.96 4.22
N SER A 102 11.04 2.72 3.11
CA SER A 102 10.92 3.67 1.99
C SER A 102 9.99 4.85 2.25
N PHE A 103 8.84 4.61 2.88
CA PHE A 103 7.79 5.61 3.05
C PHE A 103 8.10 6.69 4.10
N PRO A 104 8.64 6.39 5.30
CA PRO A 104 8.87 7.40 6.33
C PRO A 104 9.75 8.57 5.91
N PRO A 105 10.88 8.38 5.17
CA PRO A 105 11.68 9.49 4.65
C PRO A 105 10.90 10.41 3.73
N MET A 106 10.07 9.85 2.85
CA MET A 106 9.25 10.63 1.93
C MET A 106 8.22 11.48 2.68
N ALA A 107 7.58 10.90 3.70
CA ALA A 107 6.64 11.62 4.55
C ALA A 107 7.32 12.80 5.26
N LYS A 108 8.54 12.62 5.77
CA LYS A 108 9.30 13.68 6.43
C LYS A 108 9.73 14.78 5.46
N ILE A 109 10.16 14.43 4.25
CA ILE A 109 10.47 15.40 3.19
C ILE A 109 9.22 16.23 2.87
N MET A 110 8.09 15.59 2.64
CA MET A 110 6.82 16.27 2.37
C MET A 110 6.42 17.23 3.49
N ALA A 111 6.54 16.81 4.74
CA ALA A 111 6.27 17.65 5.89
C ALA A 111 7.21 18.86 5.99
N SER A 112 8.45 18.76 5.49
CA SER A 112 9.45 19.82 5.53
C SER A 112 9.29 20.84 4.39
N TRP A 113 8.75 20.42 3.23
CA TRP A 113 8.64 21.25 2.03
C TRP A 113 7.28 21.91 1.83
N PHE A 114 6.22 21.42 2.51
CA PHE A 114 4.85 21.91 2.34
C PHE A 114 4.23 22.32 3.67
N SER A 115 3.63 23.52 3.69
CA SER A 115 2.91 24.03 4.87
C SER A 115 1.66 23.22 5.15
N LYS A 116 1.13 23.32 6.37
CA LYS A 116 -0.10 22.60 6.77
C LYS A 116 -1.27 22.86 5.83
N ASN A 117 -1.41 24.10 5.33
CA ASN A 117 -2.52 24.50 4.48
C ASN A 117 -2.48 23.88 3.07
N GLU A 118 -1.30 23.53 2.58
CA GLU A 118 -1.12 22.93 1.26
C GLU A 118 -0.70 21.45 1.30
N ARG A 119 -0.28 20.94 2.46
CA ARG A 119 0.24 19.59 2.65
C ARG A 119 -0.73 18.51 2.22
N GLY A 120 -2.03 18.68 2.52
CA GLY A 120 -3.07 17.72 2.12
C GLY A 120 -3.14 17.52 0.60
N ARG A 121 -3.09 18.60 -0.18
CA ARG A 121 -3.10 18.54 -1.65
C ARG A 121 -1.86 17.84 -2.20
N TRP A 122 -0.69 18.17 -1.70
CA TRP A 122 0.57 17.54 -2.14
C TRP A 122 0.67 16.09 -1.69
N TRP A 123 0.11 15.78 -0.52
CA TRP A 123 0.01 14.40 -0.03
C TRP A 123 -0.84 13.54 -0.96
N ALA A 124 -2.00 14.04 -1.38
CA ALA A 124 -2.85 13.35 -2.35
C ALA A 124 -2.14 13.07 -3.69
N ILE A 125 -1.30 14.02 -4.16
CA ILE A 125 -0.47 13.81 -5.35
C ILE A 125 0.55 12.70 -5.12
N VAL A 126 1.23 12.65 -3.98
CA VAL A 126 2.22 11.58 -3.68
C VAL A 126 1.52 10.24 -3.51
N GLU A 127 0.35 10.19 -2.88
CA GLU A 127 -0.44 8.97 -2.80
C GLU A 127 -0.90 8.47 -4.17
N ALA A 128 -1.19 9.36 -5.13
CA ALA A 128 -1.47 8.99 -6.51
C ALA A 128 -0.31 8.22 -7.18
N ALA A 129 0.95 8.49 -6.79
CA ALA A 129 2.10 7.74 -7.28
C ALA A 129 2.04 6.24 -6.93
N HIS A 130 1.46 5.89 -5.81
CA HIS A 130 1.19 4.52 -5.40
C HIS A 130 0.32 3.78 -6.41
N ASN A 131 -0.84 4.32 -6.75
CA ASN A 131 -1.76 3.70 -7.69
C ASN A 131 -1.20 3.69 -9.13
N ILE A 132 -0.47 4.76 -9.52
CA ILE A 132 0.20 4.81 -10.82
C ILE A 132 1.30 3.74 -10.89
N GLY A 133 2.17 3.67 -9.90
CA GLY A 133 3.20 2.62 -9.82
C GLY A 133 2.59 1.23 -9.74
N GLY A 134 1.53 1.05 -8.95
CA GLY A 134 0.78 -0.20 -8.82
C GLY A 134 0.09 -0.64 -10.12
N SER A 135 -0.41 0.31 -10.92
CA SER A 135 -1.01 0.04 -12.23
C SER A 135 0.05 -0.27 -13.31
N LEU A 136 1.17 0.45 -13.30
CA LEU A 136 2.24 0.26 -14.29
C LEU A 136 3.06 -0.99 -14.04
N ALA A 137 3.27 -1.40 -12.79
CA ALA A 137 4.13 -2.52 -12.44
C ALA A 137 3.70 -3.85 -13.09
N PRO A 138 2.43 -4.29 -13.03
CA PRO A 138 2.00 -5.52 -13.68
C PRO A 138 2.18 -5.48 -15.20
N LEU A 139 1.88 -4.35 -15.84
CA LEU A 139 2.07 -4.18 -17.28
C LEU A 139 3.54 -4.22 -17.68
N LEU A 140 4.38 -3.43 -17.03
CA LEU A 140 5.82 -3.40 -17.31
C LEU A 140 6.45 -4.78 -17.15
N THR A 141 6.12 -5.47 -16.06
CA THR A 141 6.60 -6.83 -15.79
C THR A 141 6.12 -7.82 -16.87
N SER A 142 4.85 -7.75 -17.24
CA SER A 142 4.27 -8.64 -18.26
C SER A 142 4.87 -8.42 -19.63
N PHE A 143 5.06 -7.17 -20.05
CA PHE A 143 5.70 -6.86 -21.33
C PHE A 143 7.16 -7.30 -21.35
N ALA A 144 7.92 -7.06 -20.27
CA ALA A 144 9.31 -7.50 -20.18
C ALA A 144 9.45 -9.03 -20.29
N ILE A 145 8.58 -9.77 -19.62
CA ILE A 145 8.53 -11.25 -19.68
C ILE A 145 8.08 -11.73 -21.06
N ALA A 146 7.00 -11.18 -21.61
CA ALA A 146 6.46 -11.60 -22.90
C ALA A 146 7.45 -11.35 -24.05
N PHE A 147 8.16 -10.22 -24.04
CA PHE A 147 9.15 -9.88 -25.05
C PHE A 147 10.38 -10.78 -25.00
N SER A 148 10.82 -11.18 -23.80
CA SER A 148 12.04 -11.96 -23.62
C SER A 148 11.81 -13.48 -23.54
N GLY A 149 10.58 -13.92 -23.26
CA GLY A 149 10.26 -15.31 -22.94
C GLY A 149 10.74 -15.77 -21.56
N SER A 150 11.33 -14.89 -20.72
CA SER A 150 11.94 -15.23 -19.44
C SER A 150 11.34 -14.43 -18.29
N TRP A 151 10.94 -15.15 -17.22
CA TRP A 151 10.47 -14.51 -15.99
C TRP A 151 11.49 -13.56 -15.37
N LYS A 152 12.79 -13.79 -15.58
CA LYS A 152 13.92 -13.01 -15.03
C LYS A 152 13.83 -11.52 -15.42
N MET A 153 13.36 -11.22 -16.62
CA MET A 153 13.17 -9.85 -17.09
C MET A 153 12.12 -9.06 -16.29
N GLY A 154 11.17 -9.75 -15.68
CA GLY A 154 10.22 -9.15 -14.74
C GLY A 154 10.88 -8.59 -13.47
N PHE A 155 12.13 -8.93 -13.21
CA PHE A 155 12.94 -8.40 -12.10
C PHE A 155 14.08 -7.50 -12.58
N TYR A 156 14.73 -7.82 -13.69
CA TYR A 156 15.83 -7.01 -14.23
C TYR A 156 15.36 -5.61 -14.64
N VAL A 157 14.24 -5.51 -15.35
CA VAL A 157 13.74 -4.23 -15.85
C VAL A 157 13.30 -3.30 -14.70
N PRO A 158 12.41 -3.70 -13.78
CA PRO A 158 12.08 -2.86 -12.64
C PRO A 158 13.26 -2.58 -11.72
N GLY A 159 14.17 -3.56 -11.54
CA GLY A 159 15.39 -3.41 -10.77
C GLY A 159 16.34 -2.36 -11.34
N ALA A 160 16.57 -2.37 -12.66
CA ALA A 160 17.37 -1.37 -13.34
C ALA A 160 16.75 0.05 -13.23
N ILE A 161 15.42 0.17 -13.39
CA ILE A 161 14.70 1.43 -13.22
C ILE A 161 14.85 1.94 -11.78
N SER A 162 14.76 1.06 -10.78
CA SER A 162 14.93 1.41 -9.37
C SER A 162 16.36 1.89 -9.06
N LEU A 163 17.35 1.20 -9.61
CA LEU A 163 18.77 1.58 -9.46
C LEU A 163 19.04 2.97 -10.07
N LEU A 164 18.60 3.19 -11.30
CA LEU A 164 18.73 4.49 -11.98
C LEU A 164 18.01 5.60 -11.21
N MET A 165 16.76 5.35 -10.78
CA MET A 165 16.00 6.34 -10.01
C MET A 165 16.64 6.62 -8.65
N GLY A 166 17.24 5.61 -8.02
CA GLY A 166 17.98 5.76 -6.77
C GLY A 166 19.18 6.69 -6.94
N ILE A 167 19.95 6.52 -8.02
CA ILE A 167 21.06 7.43 -8.37
C ILE A 167 20.53 8.86 -8.61
N VAL A 168 19.48 9.02 -9.41
CA VAL A 168 18.85 10.34 -9.63
C VAL A 168 18.36 10.94 -8.31
N ALA A 169 17.78 10.16 -7.42
CA ALA A 169 17.28 10.61 -6.12
C ALA A 169 18.38 11.17 -5.22
N LEU A 170 19.60 10.60 -5.25
CA LEU A 170 20.76 11.13 -4.50
C LEU A 170 21.09 12.58 -4.85
N PHE A 171 20.90 12.98 -6.10
CA PHE A 171 21.22 14.34 -6.57
C PHE A 171 20.02 15.29 -6.49
N THR A 172 18.81 14.80 -6.74
CA THR A 172 17.61 15.63 -6.89
C THR A 172 16.79 15.82 -5.63
N ILE A 173 16.76 14.83 -4.72
CA ILE A 173 16.02 14.96 -3.47
C ILE A 173 16.78 15.84 -2.49
N LYS A 174 16.08 16.80 -1.89
CA LYS A 174 16.57 17.65 -0.79
C LYS A 174 15.67 17.40 0.43
N ASP A 175 16.30 17.28 1.58
CA ASP A 175 15.59 16.93 2.83
C ASP A 175 14.67 18.06 3.34
N ARG A 176 15.16 19.30 3.30
CA ARG A 176 14.43 20.48 3.81
C ARG A 176 14.95 21.78 3.17
N PRO A 177 14.14 22.86 3.16
CA PRO A 177 14.56 24.17 2.62
C PRO A 177 15.85 24.71 3.24
N GLY A 178 16.01 24.56 4.56
CA GLY A 178 17.18 25.07 5.30
C GLY A 178 18.53 24.51 4.83
N THR A 179 18.60 23.30 4.27
CA THR A 179 19.84 22.75 3.68
C THR A 179 20.26 23.44 2.40
N LEU A 180 19.36 24.23 1.81
CA LEU A 180 19.62 25.07 0.63
C LEU A 180 19.74 26.57 0.98
N GLY A 181 19.80 26.91 2.28
CA GLY A 181 19.82 28.32 2.72
C GLY A 181 18.47 29.05 2.57
N LEU A 182 17.37 28.30 2.30
CA LEU A 182 16.03 28.86 2.17
C LEU A 182 15.34 28.93 3.53
N PRO A 183 14.42 29.90 3.76
CA PRO A 183 13.62 29.96 4.97
C PRO A 183 12.74 28.72 5.10
N ASN A 184 12.35 28.37 6.34
CA ASN A 184 11.41 27.27 6.53
C ASN A 184 10.05 27.60 5.89
N VAL A 185 9.27 26.57 5.57
CA VAL A 185 8.01 26.73 4.83
C VAL A 185 6.97 27.57 5.59
N GLY A 186 6.96 27.50 6.93
CA GLY A 186 6.08 28.32 7.77
C GLY A 186 6.41 29.82 7.67
N GLN A 187 7.70 30.17 7.61
CA GLN A 187 8.15 31.56 7.38
C GLN A 187 7.85 32.02 5.95
N TRP A 188 8.14 31.16 4.94
CA TRP A 188 7.90 31.48 3.53
C TRP A 188 6.42 31.73 3.21
N ARG A 189 5.53 30.92 3.81
CA ARG A 189 4.07 30.97 3.58
C ARG A 189 3.33 31.86 4.56
N ASN A 190 4.04 32.47 5.54
CA ASN A 190 3.42 33.18 6.67
C ASN A 190 2.29 32.36 7.34
N ASP A 191 2.52 31.03 7.51
CA ASP A 191 1.53 30.12 8.08
C ASP A 191 1.58 30.20 9.61
N PRO A 192 0.59 30.86 10.26
CA PRO A 192 0.61 31.06 11.70
C PRO A 192 0.51 29.73 12.47
N THR A 193 -0.10 28.69 11.88
CA THR A 193 -0.24 27.39 12.53
C THR A 193 1.10 26.63 12.55
N GLU A 194 1.88 26.72 11.50
CA GLU A 194 3.22 26.15 11.39
C GLU A 194 4.19 26.90 12.34
N LEU A 195 4.14 28.25 12.34
CA LEU A 195 4.98 29.08 13.21
C LEU A 195 4.62 28.90 14.69
N ALA A 196 3.35 28.73 15.04
CA ALA A 196 2.92 28.45 16.41
C ALA A 196 3.40 27.07 16.91
N GLN A 197 3.49 26.05 16.02
CA GLN A 197 4.01 24.73 16.41
C GLN A 197 5.50 24.74 16.72
N VAL A 198 6.27 25.59 16.05
CA VAL A 198 7.70 25.77 16.38
C VAL A 198 7.88 26.38 17.78
N LYS A 199 6.87 27.16 18.24
CA LYS A 199 6.87 27.83 19.55
C LYS A 199 6.14 27.05 20.65
N ALA A 200 5.32 26.05 20.30
CA ALA A 200 4.56 25.29 21.28
C ALA A 200 5.50 24.36 22.09
N SER A 201 5.41 24.47 23.39
CA SER A 201 6.08 23.54 24.29
C SER A 201 5.53 22.13 24.09
N PRO A 202 6.36 21.09 23.99
CA PRO A 202 5.89 19.74 23.90
C PRO A 202 5.08 19.36 25.15
N VAL A 203 4.05 18.55 24.95
CA VAL A 203 3.29 17.99 26.09
C VAL A 203 4.25 17.15 26.93
N ASN A 204 4.32 17.41 28.25
CA ASN A 204 5.21 16.73 29.20
C ASN A 204 4.81 15.26 29.49
N LEU A 205 4.28 14.54 28.50
CA LEU A 205 3.93 13.12 28.60
C LEU A 205 4.99 12.28 27.90
N SER A 206 5.41 11.17 28.53
CA SER A 206 6.29 10.20 27.88
C SER A 206 5.58 9.52 26.71
N PHE A 207 6.34 9.01 25.74
CA PHE A 207 5.82 8.23 24.62
C PHE A 207 4.85 7.13 25.09
N TRP A 208 5.18 6.38 26.14
CA TRP A 208 4.33 5.32 26.69
C TRP A 208 3.01 5.84 27.26
N GLN A 209 3.03 7.00 27.93
CA GLN A 209 1.80 7.61 28.46
C GLN A 209 0.87 8.05 27.34
N ILE A 210 1.41 8.65 26.28
CA ILE A 210 0.65 9.01 25.08
C ILE A 210 0.07 7.76 24.42
N PHE A 211 0.90 6.74 24.22
CA PHE A 211 0.54 5.51 23.52
C PHE A 211 -0.56 4.73 24.27
N VAL A 212 -0.37 4.52 25.58
CA VAL A 212 -1.37 3.83 26.41
C VAL A 212 -2.68 4.63 26.46
N LYS A 213 -2.60 5.92 26.83
CA LYS A 213 -3.78 6.76 27.09
C LYS A 213 -4.63 7.03 25.86
N TYR A 214 -4.02 7.27 24.69
CA TYR A 214 -4.74 7.72 23.50
C TYR A 214 -4.92 6.65 22.42
N ILE A 215 -4.19 5.54 22.52
CA ILE A 215 -4.23 4.47 21.53
C ILE A 215 -4.77 3.18 22.15
N LEU A 216 -4.07 2.59 23.11
CA LEU A 216 -4.42 1.26 23.62
C LEU A 216 -5.75 1.23 24.37
N THR A 217 -6.10 2.30 25.12
CA THR A 217 -7.33 2.37 25.90
C THR A 217 -8.52 2.93 25.10
N ASN A 218 -8.31 3.41 23.88
CA ASN A 218 -9.38 3.95 23.06
C ASN A 218 -10.09 2.88 22.23
N PRO A 219 -11.34 2.51 22.51
CA PRO A 219 -12.03 1.43 21.80
C PRO A 219 -12.27 1.75 20.32
N LEU A 220 -12.43 3.03 19.96
CA LEU A 220 -12.62 3.45 18.56
C LEU A 220 -11.37 3.13 17.73
N VAL A 221 -10.18 3.23 18.32
CA VAL A 221 -8.93 2.89 17.67
C VAL A 221 -8.89 1.40 17.30
N TRP A 222 -9.33 0.52 18.18
CA TRP A 222 -9.37 -0.91 17.91
C TRP A 222 -10.38 -1.28 16.82
N ILE A 223 -11.56 -0.64 16.79
CA ILE A 223 -12.53 -0.84 15.71
C ILE A 223 -11.93 -0.39 14.36
N ILE A 224 -11.22 0.74 14.33
CA ILE A 224 -10.52 1.23 13.14
C ILE A 224 -9.43 0.24 12.70
N ILE A 225 -8.62 -0.26 13.63
CA ILE A 225 -7.54 -1.21 13.34
C ILE A 225 -8.09 -2.50 12.74
N ILE A 226 -9.14 -3.07 13.31
CA ILE A 226 -9.78 -4.29 12.81
C ILE A 226 -10.35 -4.05 11.40
N GLY A 227 -11.05 -2.92 11.20
CA GLY A 227 -11.59 -2.57 9.89
C GLY A 227 -10.51 -2.37 8.83
N ASP A 228 -9.45 -1.64 9.15
CA ASP A 228 -8.33 -1.37 8.24
C ASP A 228 -7.51 -2.63 7.94
N MET A 229 -7.24 -3.47 8.95
CA MET A 229 -6.60 -4.78 8.77
C MET A 229 -7.41 -5.64 7.78
N SER A 230 -8.73 -5.64 7.92
CA SER A 230 -9.63 -6.40 7.03
C SER A 230 -9.64 -5.85 5.60
N VAL A 231 -9.60 -4.53 5.42
CA VAL A 231 -9.38 -3.91 4.09
C VAL A 231 -8.09 -4.40 3.46
N TYR A 232 -6.99 -4.46 4.23
CA TYR A 232 -5.70 -4.92 3.71
C TYR A 232 -5.70 -6.40 3.34
N ILE A 233 -6.42 -7.26 4.07
CA ILE A 233 -6.64 -8.66 3.65
C ILE A 233 -7.27 -8.69 2.25
N ALA A 234 -8.43 -8.06 2.08
CA ALA A 234 -9.15 -8.08 0.82
C ALA A 234 -8.34 -7.41 -0.30
N ARG A 235 -7.72 -6.25 -0.02
CA ARG A 235 -6.87 -5.54 -0.97
C ARG A 235 -5.74 -6.41 -1.50
N THR A 236 -5.06 -7.13 -0.61
CA THR A 236 -3.92 -7.96 -0.99
C THR A 236 -4.39 -9.20 -1.76
N ILE A 237 -5.51 -9.82 -1.36
CA ILE A 237 -6.12 -10.93 -2.13
C ILE A 237 -6.43 -10.47 -3.56
N LEU A 238 -7.15 -9.36 -3.72
CA LEU A 238 -7.59 -8.85 -5.01
C LEU A 238 -6.47 -8.27 -5.88
N ASN A 239 -5.30 -8.03 -5.32
CA ASN A 239 -4.14 -7.50 -6.00
C ASN A 239 -3.10 -8.55 -6.39
N ASP A 240 -2.93 -9.61 -5.59
CA ASP A 240 -1.79 -10.52 -5.73
C ASP A 240 -2.18 -11.92 -6.28
N TRP A 241 -3.46 -12.30 -6.26
CA TRP A 241 -3.90 -13.64 -6.66
C TRP A 241 -4.63 -13.74 -8.02
N PRO A 242 -5.30 -12.71 -8.52
CA PRO A 242 -6.06 -12.81 -9.77
C PRO A 242 -5.19 -13.17 -10.98
N GLN A 243 -3.92 -12.72 -11.01
CA GLN A 243 -3.00 -13.03 -12.11
C GLN A 243 -2.79 -14.55 -12.26
N ILE A 244 -2.64 -15.27 -11.13
CA ILE A 244 -2.53 -16.72 -11.13
C ILE A 244 -3.86 -17.35 -11.54
N TYR A 245 -4.96 -16.88 -10.97
CA TYR A 245 -6.29 -17.39 -11.26
C TYR A 245 -6.61 -17.33 -12.75
N TYR A 246 -6.54 -16.14 -13.35
CA TYR A 246 -6.88 -15.96 -14.76
C TYR A 246 -5.90 -16.66 -15.71
N SER A 247 -4.63 -16.76 -15.34
CA SER A 247 -3.63 -17.48 -16.13
C SER A 247 -3.86 -19.00 -16.07
N GLN A 248 -4.08 -19.57 -14.88
CA GLN A 248 -4.19 -21.03 -14.70
C GLN A 248 -5.57 -21.59 -15.04
N VAL A 249 -6.64 -20.87 -14.66
CA VAL A 249 -8.03 -21.37 -14.81
C VAL A 249 -8.60 -21.00 -16.17
N HIS A 250 -8.36 -19.75 -16.63
CA HIS A 250 -8.92 -19.24 -17.89
C HIS A 250 -7.92 -19.26 -19.06
N GLY A 251 -6.67 -19.65 -18.84
CA GLY A 251 -5.64 -19.69 -19.89
C GLY A 251 -5.30 -18.33 -20.49
N TRP A 252 -5.53 -17.23 -19.75
CA TRP A 252 -5.22 -15.90 -20.25
C TRP A 252 -3.71 -15.69 -20.36
N SER A 253 -3.30 -14.97 -21.41
CA SER A 253 -1.91 -14.54 -21.52
C SER A 253 -1.50 -13.70 -20.32
N LEU A 254 -0.22 -13.69 -19.98
CA LEU A 254 0.33 -12.97 -18.84
C LEU A 254 -0.04 -11.48 -18.85
N ILE A 255 0.01 -10.84 -20.03
CA ILE A 255 -0.37 -9.42 -20.19
C ILE A 255 -1.86 -9.23 -19.88
N LYS A 256 -2.72 -10.10 -20.40
CA LYS A 256 -4.16 -10.03 -20.19
C LYS A 256 -4.54 -10.24 -18.72
N ALA A 257 -3.94 -11.22 -18.06
CA ALA A 257 -4.17 -11.50 -16.64
C ALA A 257 -3.68 -10.35 -15.74
N ASN A 258 -2.50 -9.81 -16.00
CA ASN A 258 -1.93 -8.72 -15.22
C ASN A 258 -2.62 -7.36 -15.46
N SER A 259 -3.16 -7.12 -16.65
CA SER A 259 -3.89 -5.88 -16.95
C SER A 259 -5.12 -5.68 -16.06
N ILE A 260 -5.72 -6.75 -15.54
CA ILE A 260 -6.85 -6.67 -14.59
C ILE A 260 -6.43 -5.91 -13.32
N ILE A 261 -5.21 -6.15 -12.83
CA ILE A 261 -4.68 -5.43 -11.66
C ILE A 261 -4.39 -3.97 -11.98
N SER A 262 -3.94 -3.69 -13.20
CA SER A 262 -3.76 -2.30 -13.65
C SER A 262 -5.08 -1.53 -13.68
N TRP A 263 -6.16 -2.16 -14.12
CA TRP A 263 -7.50 -1.58 -14.07
C TRP A 263 -8.00 -1.41 -12.63
N PHE A 264 -7.75 -2.37 -11.76
CA PHE A 264 -8.08 -2.27 -10.33
C PHE A 264 -7.38 -1.06 -9.67
N GLU A 265 -6.09 -0.88 -9.89
CA GLU A 265 -5.32 0.24 -9.33
C GLU A 265 -5.74 1.59 -9.95
N ALA A 266 -6.06 1.62 -11.25
CA ALA A 266 -6.59 2.81 -11.90
C ALA A 266 -7.95 3.24 -11.31
N GLY A 267 -8.85 2.27 -11.08
CA GLY A 267 -10.09 2.48 -10.35
C GLY A 267 -9.84 2.99 -8.94
N GLY A 268 -8.84 2.42 -8.26
CA GLY A 268 -8.44 2.80 -6.92
C GLY A 268 -8.00 4.25 -6.80
N LEU A 269 -7.25 4.76 -7.77
CA LEU A 269 -6.87 6.17 -7.84
C LEU A 269 -8.11 7.08 -7.83
N ALA A 270 -9.07 6.81 -8.71
CA ALA A 270 -10.31 7.59 -8.79
C ALA A 270 -11.14 7.46 -7.51
N GLY A 271 -11.26 6.24 -6.96
CA GLY A 271 -12.04 5.94 -5.78
C GLY A 271 -11.51 6.61 -4.51
N GLY A 272 -10.20 6.59 -4.29
CA GLY A 272 -9.56 7.24 -3.16
C GLY A 272 -9.77 8.77 -3.17
N LEU A 273 -9.58 9.40 -4.34
CA LEU A 273 -9.80 10.84 -4.50
C LEU A 273 -11.27 11.22 -4.29
N LEU A 274 -12.19 10.47 -4.89
CA LEU A 274 -13.61 10.75 -4.77
C LEU A 274 -14.13 10.48 -3.35
N ALA A 275 -13.66 9.45 -2.66
CA ALA A 275 -14.06 9.16 -1.29
C ALA A 275 -13.70 10.31 -0.33
N GLY A 276 -12.51 10.89 -0.48
CA GLY A 276 -12.11 12.08 0.28
C GLY A 276 -13.05 13.27 0.01
N TYR A 277 -13.29 13.56 -1.28
CA TYR A 277 -14.18 14.63 -1.68
C TYR A 277 -15.61 14.43 -1.16
N LEU A 278 -16.20 13.25 -1.36
CA LEU A 278 -17.55 12.92 -0.89
C LEU A 278 -17.65 13.01 0.63
N SER A 279 -16.64 12.53 1.36
CA SER A 279 -16.60 12.61 2.81
C SER A 279 -16.69 14.05 3.29
N ASP A 280 -15.89 14.95 2.71
CA ASP A 280 -15.79 16.33 3.18
C ASP A 280 -17.01 17.18 2.74
N PHE A 281 -17.44 17.08 1.47
CA PHE A 281 -18.47 17.94 0.90
C PHE A 281 -19.90 17.41 1.04
N MET A 282 -20.13 16.10 0.77
CA MET A 282 -21.48 15.55 0.82
C MET A 282 -21.88 15.04 2.22
N PHE A 283 -20.95 14.43 2.92
CA PHE A 283 -21.23 13.82 4.23
C PHE A 283 -20.73 14.63 5.42
N LYS A 284 -20.38 15.91 5.21
CA LYS A 284 -19.96 16.86 6.28
C LYS A 284 -18.85 16.26 7.16
N SER A 285 -17.83 15.71 6.52
CA SER A 285 -16.70 15.03 7.16
C SER A 285 -17.06 13.74 7.92
N ASN A 286 -18.24 13.15 7.66
CA ASN A 286 -18.57 11.83 8.18
C ASN A 286 -17.87 10.72 7.36
N ARG A 287 -16.62 10.48 7.72
CA ARG A 287 -15.74 9.53 7.02
C ARG A 287 -16.28 8.11 7.06
N TRP A 288 -16.92 7.74 8.17
CA TRP A 288 -17.41 6.39 8.41
C TRP A 288 -18.60 6.03 7.51
N MET A 289 -19.54 6.96 7.34
CA MET A 289 -20.68 6.76 6.45
C MET A 289 -20.26 6.68 4.99
N THR A 290 -19.32 7.52 4.56
CA THR A 290 -18.76 7.47 3.22
C THR A 290 -18.06 6.12 2.99
N GLY A 291 -17.18 5.72 3.91
CA GLY A 291 -16.50 4.42 3.84
C GLY A 291 -17.46 3.24 3.79
N LEU A 292 -18.58 3.30 4.55
CA LEU A 292 -19.60 2.26 4.58
C LEU A 292 -20.26 2.06 3.21
N ILE A 293 -20.59 3.13 2.50
CA ILE A 293 -21.18 3.06 1.16
C ILE A 293 -20.22 2.38 0.19
N PHE A 294 -18.94 2.76 0.22
CA PHE A 294 -17.90 2.16 -0.61
C PHE A 294 -17.68 0.66 -0.27
N ALA A 295 -17.66 0.31 1.02
CA ALA A 295 -17.50 -1.08 1.45
C ALA A 295 -18.70 -1.96 1.03
N LEU A 296 -19.92 -1.46 1.11
CA LEU A 296 -21.12 -2.16 0.61
C LEU A 296 -21.06 -2.36 -0.92
N ALA A 297 -20.64 -1.35 -1.67
CA ALA A 297 -20.43 -1.47 -3.12
C ALA A 297 -19.39 -2.56 -3.43
N LEU A 298 -18.29 -2.63 -2.67
CA LEU A 298 -17.29 -3.66 -2.85
C LEU A 298 -17.81 -5.06 -2.52
N CYS A 299 -18.62 -5.23 -1.46
CA CYS A 299 -19.28 -6.51 -1.18
C CYS A 299 -20.09 -6.99 -2.39
N ILE A 300 -20.89 -6.11 -2.99
CA ILE A 300 -21.69 -6.45 -4.17
C ILE A 300 -20.76 -6.86 -5.34
N CYS A 301 -19.69 -6.11 -5.58
CA CYS A 301 -18.75 -6.43 -6.65
C CYS A 301 -18.09 -7.81 -6.47
N ILE A 302 -17.67 -8.17 -5.24
CA ILE A 302 -17.05 -9.48 -4.96
C ILE A 302 -18.04 -10.62 -5.21
N VAL A 303 -19.32 -10.45 -4.85
CA VAL A 303 -20.38 -11.43 -5.12
C VAL A 303 -20.63 -11.60 -6.62
N LEU A 304 -20.41 -10.55 -7.43
CA LEU A 304 -20.57 -10.59 -8.89
C LEU A 304 -19.39 -11.23 -9.61
N VAL A 305 -18.20 -11.38 -8.98
CA VAL A 305 -17.01 -11.95 -9.64
C VAL A 305 -17.30 -13.32 -10.29
N PRO A 306 -17.89 -14.31 -9.58
CA PRO A 306 -18.17 -15.63 -10.17
C PRO A 306 -19.10 -15.58 -11.39
N LEU A 307 -19.98 -14.59 -11.46
CA LEU A 307 -20.94 -14.44 -12.57
C LEU A 307 -20.33 -13.80 -13.82
N VAL A 308 -19.26 -13.02 -13.64
CA VAL A 308 -18.64 -12.21 -14.70
C VAL A 308 -17.35 -12.82 -15.23
N GLN A 309 -16.60 -13.52 -14.40
CA GLN A 309 -15.26 -14.04 -14.73
C GLN A 309 -15.23 -14.97 -15.94
N ASP A 310 -16.32 -15.71 -16.22
CA ASP A 310 -16.42 -16.66 -17.32
C ASP A 310 -16.99 -16.03 -18.60
N THR A 311 -17.40 -14.75 -18.58
CA THR A 311 -18.13 -14.13 -19.69
C THR A 311 -17.18 -13.42 -20.66
N SER A 312 -16.49 -12.40 -20.22
CA SER A 312 -15.57 -11.65 -21.08
C SER A 312 -14.50 -10.90 -20.29
N TYR A 313 -13.33 -10.71 -20.93
CA TYR A 313 -12.26 -9.86 -20.38
C TYR A 313 -12.75 -8.45 -20.05
N THR A 314 -13.52 -7.84 -20.94
CA THR A 314 -13.99 -6.45 -20.77
C THR A 314 -14.85 -6.29 -19.54
N LEU A 315 -15.80 -7.20 -19.32
CA LEU A 315 -16.67 -7.17 -18.14
C LEU A 315 -15.85 -7.40 -16.86
N THR A 316 -14.89 -8.32 -16.88
CA THR A 316 -13.98 -8.56 -15.76
C THR A 316 -13.14 -7.31 -15.46
N ALA A 317 -12.57 -6.66 -16.47
CA ALA A 317 -11.79 -5.43 -16.31
C ALA A 317 -12.63 -4.28 -15.71
N ILE A 318 -13.85 -4.10 -16.18
CA ILE A 318 -14.79 -3.11 -15.64
C ILE A 318 -15.10 -3.43 -14.17
N LEU A 319 -15.39 -4.69 -13.85
CA LEU A 319 -15.70 -5.11 -12.49
C LEU A 319 -14.50 -4.85 -11.56
N PHE A 320 -13.28 -5.23 -11.96
CA PHE A 320 -12.08 -4.96 -11.17
C PHE A 320 -11.78 -3.46 -11.03
N THR A 321 -12.07 -2.65 -12.05
CA THR A 321 -11.98 -1.19 -11.94
C THR A 321 -12.93 -0.66 -10.87
N ILE A 322 -14.19 -1.12 -10.85
CA ILE A 322 -15.18 -0.74 -9.84
C ILE A 322 -14.78 -1.27 -8.46
N MET A 323 -14.23 -2.48 -8.37
CA MET A 323 -13.74 -3.04 -7.12
C MET A 323 -12.58 -2.22 -6.55
N GLY A 324 -11.62 -1.81 -7.39
CA GLY A 324 -10.55 -0.92 -6.98
C GLY A 324 -11.10 0.42 -6.48
N PHE A 325 -11.99 1.04 -7.26
CA PHE A 325 -12.68 2.26 -6.87
C PHE A 325 -13.36 2.13 -5.50
N ALA A 326 -14.10 1.06 -5.27
CA ALA A 326 -14.83 0.83 -4.04
C ALA A 326 -13.91 0.49 -2.84
N LEU A 327 -12.80 -0.19 -3.07
CA LEU A 327 -11.87 -0.61 -2.00
C LEU A 327 -11.06 0.56 -1.45
N TYR A 328 -10.58 1.45 -2.32
CA TYR A 328 -9.71 2.54 -1.89
C TYR A 328 -10.45 3.64 -1.10
N GLY A 329 -11.78 3.68 -1.14
CA GLY A 329 -12.60 4.53 -0.27
C GLY A 329 -12.35 4.24 1.22
N PRO A 330 -12.74 3.07 1.74
CA PRO A 330 -12.46 2.68 3.12
C PRO A 330 -10.98 2.75 3.49
N HIS A 331 -10.09 2.31 2.59
CA HIS A 331 -8.65 2.32 2.79
C HIS A 331 -8.12 3.72 3.15
N MET A 332 -8.51 4.74 2.39
CA MET A 332 -8.11 6.13 2.64
C MET A 332 -8.81 6.72 3.87
N LEU A 333 -10.09 6.42 4.06
CA LEU A 333 -10.88 7.02 5.12
C LEU A 333 -10.49 6.49 6.51
N PHE A 334 -10.08 5.23 6.65
CA PHE A 334 -9.49 4.73 7.90
C PHE A 334 -8.15 5.43 8.22
N ALA A 335 -7.35 5.70 7.19
CA ALA A 335 -6.07 6.40 7.38
C ALA A 335 -6.25 7.82 7.93
N VAL A 336 -7.25 8.53 7.44
CA VAL A 336 -7.56 9.90 7.92
C VAL A 336 -8.35 9.85 9.23
N GLY A 337 -9.37 8.99 9.30
CA GLY A 337 -10.27 8.91 10.47
C GLY A 337 -9.57 8.47 11.76
N CYS A 338 -8.47 7.71 11.69
CA CYS A 338 -7.71 7.38 12.89
C CYS A 338 -7.06 8.61 13.53
N LEU A 339 -6.76 9.65 12.75
CA LEU A 339 -6.25 10.92 13.26
C LEU A 339 -7.34 11.76 13.92
N ASP A 340 -8.60 11.63 13.46
CA ASP A 340 -9.74 12.37 13.99
C ASP A 340 -10.16 11.88 15.39
N VAL A 341 -9.91 10.60 15.70
CA VAL A 341 -10.31 9.97 16.99
C VAL A 341 -9.19 9.96 18.03
N THR A 342 -8.01 10.49 17.72
CA THR A 342 -6.85 10.48 18.62
C THR A 342 -6.31 11.89 18.89
N HIS A 343 -5.55 12.04 19.99
CA HIS A 343 -4.92 13.31 20.29
C HIS A 343 -3.82 13.65 19.28
N LYS A 344 -3.60 14.93 19.00
CA LYS A 344 -2.60 15.40 18.01
C LYS A 344 -1.19 14.87 18.28
N ASP A 345 -0.80 14.77 19.56
CA ASP A 345 0.52 14.25 19.94
C ASP A 345 0.67 12.74 19.74
N ALA A 346 -0.45 12.01 19.54
CA ALA A 346 -0.46 10.59 19.23
C ALA A 346 -0.52 10.31 17.71
N ALA A 347 -0.57 11.33 16.84
CA ALA A 347 -0.79 11.17 15.40
C ALA A 347 0.24 10.26 14.72
N GLY A 348 1.52 10.42 15.03
CA GLY A 348 2.58 9.55 14.52
C GLY A 348 2.46 8.12 15.03
N SER A 349 2.21 7.98 16.34
CA SER A 349 2.09 6.67 17.00
C SER A 349 0.90 5.88 16.50
N ILE A 350 -0.27 6.50 16.32
CA ILE A 350 -1.47 5.81 15.80
C ILE A 350 -1.29 5.42 14.34
N THR A 351 -0.68 6.29 13.52
CA THR A 351 -0.40 5.96 12.11
C THR A 351 0.54 4.77 11.98
N GLY A 352 1.59 4.72 12.81
CA GLY A 352 2.53 3.58 12.85
C GLY A 352 1.86 2.30 13.36
N PHE A 353 1.10 2.40 14.46
CA PHE A 353 0.42 1.26 15.07
C PHE A 353 -0.66 0.67 14.16
N ARG A 354 -1.51 1.51 13.57
CA ARG A 354 -2.46 1.10 12.54
C ARG A 354 -1.75 0.43 11.37
N GLY A 355 -0.67 1.06 10.86
CA GLY A 355 0.11 0.52 9.75
C GLY A 355 0.69 -0.86 10.02
N LEU A 356 1.11 -1.16 11.24
CA LEU A 356 1.58 -2.49 11.62
C LEU A 356 0.49 -3.54 11.44
N PHE A 357 -0.71 -3.28 11.97
CA PHE A 357 -1.85 -4.20 11.82
C PHE A 357 -2.36 -4.31 10.38
N SER A 358 -2.30 -3.22 9.61
CA SER A 358 -2.61 -3.25 8.17
C SER A 358 -1.72 -4.28 7.45
N TYR A 359 -0.42 -4.31 7.74
CA TYR A 359 0.49 -5.27 7.12
C TYR A 359 0.37 -6.69 7.69
N VAL A 360 -0.05 -6.86 8.95
CA VAL A 360 -0.50 -8.17 9.46
C VAL A 360 -1.67 -8.67 8.63
N GLY A 361 -2.66 -7.80 8.32
CA GLY A 361 -3.76 -8.12 7.41
C GLY A 361 -3.27 -8.50 6.01
N ALA A 362 -2.33 -7.75 5.43
CA ALA A 362 -1.74 -8.11 4.15
C ALA A 362 -1.04 -9.47 4.17
N ALA A 363 -0.35 -9.81 5.26
CA ALA A 363 0.28 -11.12 5.43
C ALA A 363 -0.73 -12.28 5.49
N MET A 364 -1.94 -12.02 6.03
CA MET A 364 -3.04 -13.00 6.02
C MET A 364 -3.59 -13.28 4.62
N ALA A 365 -3.23 -12.52 3.61
CA ALA A 365 -3.52 -12.81 2.21
C ALA A 365 -2.48 -13.73 1.54
N GLY A 366 -1.47 -14.19 2.24
CA GLY A 366 -0.49 -15.20 1.78
C GLY A 366 -0.89 -16.61 2.18
N VAL A 367 -0.28 -17.15 3.23
CA VAL A 367 -0.50 -18.54 3.69
C VAL A 367 -1.98 -18.87 3.94
N PRO A 368 -2.79 -18.06 4.63
CA PRO A 368 -4.22 -18.38 4.79
C PRO A 368 -4.98 -18.51 3.47
N VAL A 369 -4.62 -17.72 2.45
CA VAL A 369 -5.29 -17.81 1.13
C VAL A 369 -4.99 -19.14 0.45
N ILE A 370 -3.73 -19.63 0.49
CA ILE A 370 -3.41 -20.93 -0.13
C ILE A 370 -4.09 -22.09 0.61
N MET A 371 -4.21 -22.00 1.95
CA MET A 371 -4.95 -22.99 2.74
C MET A 371 -6.42 -23.04 2.32
N VAL A 372 -7.07 -21.89 2.20
CA VAL A 372 -8.45 -21.77 1.74
C VAL A 372 -8.61 -22.29 0.30
N LYS A 373 -7.69 -21.89 -0.59
CA LYS A 373 -7.68 -22.36 -1.98
C LYS A 373 -7.55 -23.89 -2.08
N ASN A 374 -6.70 -24.50 -1.26
CA ASN A 374 -6.50 -25.95 -1.27
C ASN A 374 -7.71 -26.71 -0.72
N SER A 375 -8.48 -26.10 0.21
CA SER A 375 -9.68 -26.72 0.80
C SER A 375 -10.97 -26.46 0.00
N TRP A 376 -11.13 -25.23 -0.54
CA TRP A 376 -12.39 -24.76 -1.15
C TRP A 376 -12.19 -24.17 -2.55
N ALA A 377 -11.09 -24.47 -3.21
CA ALA A 377 -10.70 -23.94 -4.52
C ALA A 377 -10.72 -22.41 -4.57
N TRP A 378 -10.78 -21.82 -5.74
CA TRP A 378 -10.78 -20.38 -5.93
C TRP A 378 -12.04 -19.67 -5.40
N SER A 379 -13.18 -20.37 -5.35
CA SER A 379 -14.40 -19.85 -4.74
C SER A 379 -14.20 -19.51 -3.27
N GLY A 380 -13.45 -20.34 -2.52
CA GLY A 380 -13.07 -20.06 -1.14
C GLY A 380 -12.25 -18.77 -0.99
N VAL A 381 -11.38 -18.47 -1.93
CA VAL A 381 -10.56 -17.24 -1.90
C VAL A 381 -11.44 -15.99 -2.02
N TYR A 382 -12.45 -15.99 -2.90
CA TYR A 382 -13.40 -14.89 -3.00
C TYR A 382 -14.30 -14.77 -1.78
N ILE A 383 -14.72 -15.90 -1.19
CA ILE A 383 -15.48 -15.91 0.08
C ILE A 383 -14.61 -15.32 1.21
N TYR A 384 -13.33 -15.67 1.27
CA TYR A 384 -12.42 -15.11 2.26
C TYR A 384 -12.28 -13.60 2.12
N ALA A 385 -12.11 -13.10 0.89
CA ALA A 385 -12.10 -11.66 0.61
C ALA A 385 -13.43 -10.98 1.01
N LEU A 386 -14.57 -11.63 0.74
CA LEU A 386 -15.90 -11.13 1.12
C LEU A 386 -16.05 -11.04 2.65
N ILE A 387 -15.63 -12.07 3.39
CA ILE A 387 -15.65 -12.07 4.87
C ILE A 387 -14.81 -10.88 5.40
N ALA A 388 -13.63 -10.65 4.84
CA ALA A 388 -12.80 -9.53 5.23
C ALA A 388 -13.51 -8.17 4.99
N ILE A 389 -14.18 -7.99 3.85
CA ILE A 389 -14.92 -6.75 3.57
C ILE A 389 -16.21 -6.63 4.40
N LEU A 390 -16.86 -7.73 4.76
CA LEU A 390 -17.98 -7.70 5.70
C LEU A 390 -17.53 -7.24 7.10
N LEU A 391 -16.35 -7.66 7.57
CA LEU A 391 -15.77 -7.16 8.82
C LEU A 391 -15.43 -5.67 8.72
N THR A 392 -14.91 -5.22 7.58
CA THR A 392 -14.71 -3.78 7.28
C THR A 392 -16.03 -3.02 7.34
N THR A 393 -17.06 -3.53 6.70
CA THR A 393 -18.41 -2.95 6.64
C THR A 393 -19.01 -2.82 8.04
N LEU A 394 -18.88 -3.88 8.85
CA LEU A 394 -19.33 -3.89 10.25
C LEU A 394 -18.59 -2.83 11.07
N SER A 395 -17.25 -2.76 10.95
CA SER A 395 -16.44 -1.74 11.64
C SER A 395 -16.87 -0.32 11.28
N LEU A 396 -17.09 -0.04 10.00
CA LEU A 396 -17.56 1.28 9.52
C LEU A 396 -19.00 1.59 9.99
N ALA A 397 -19.89 0.60 10.02
CA ALA A 397 -21.24 0.76 10.53
C ALA A 397 -21.23 1.08 12.03
N LEU A 398 -20.41 0.40 12.82
CA LEU A 398 -20.23 0.69 14.24
C LEU A 398 -19.69 2.10 14.47
N LEU A 399 -18.62 2.48 13.76
CA LEU A 399 -18.02 3.81 13.85
C LEU A 399 -19.03 4.91 13.44
N SER A 400 -19.82 4.68 12.40
CA SER A 400 -20.83 5.65 11.96
C SER A 400 -21.95 5.87 12.95
N ARG A 401 -22.28 4.86 13.76
CA ARG A 401 -23.25 5.00 14.87
C ARG A 401 -22.65 5.72 16.07
N LEU A 402 -21.42 5.34 16.46
CA LEU A 402 -20.73 5.93 17.61
C LEU A 402 -20.34 7.39 17.39
N HIS A 403 -20.12 7.80 16.15
CA HIS A 403 -19.82 9.20 15.81
C HIS A 403 -21.06 10.12 15.86
N ARG A 404 -22.27 9.56 15.91
CA ARG A 404 -23.53 10.30 16.04
C ARG A 404 -23.97 10.53 17.50
N LEU A 405 -23.33 9.84 18.44
CA LEU A 405 -23.49 9.98 19.88
C LEU A 405 -22.46 10.96 20.44
#